data_cd066936138701626789c23f744b5927
#
_entry.id   cd066936138701626789c23f744b5927
#
_cell.length_a   1.000
_cell.length_b   1.000
_cell.length_c   1.000
_cell.angle_alpha   90.00
_cell.angle_beta   90.00
_cell.angle_gamma   90.00
#
_symmetry.space_group_name_H-M   'P 1'
#
loop_
_entity.id
_entity.type
_entity.pdbx_description
1 polymer ?
#
loop_
_entity_poly.entity_id
_entity_poly.type
_entity_poly.pdbx_seq_one_letter_code
_entity_poly.pdbx_strand_id
1 'polypeptide(L)'
;DQANVGPDDIDGVILGTSHAARNYPSVAIEIQNELGIQGYAYDMLVGCSSTTFAINNAYSDIASGLANTVLVINPEISTPFVNYAKRDIHFIFGDGCVATVISNNKKSNNQYKILDRKLITKFSNNIRSDWSYLVRAASDEKSIEDLLFYQNGNSVFKEVCPMVAEFITTHLKDNNISPSDVSKFWLHQANSRMVNLIVSKVIGTDDFDTSLAPLPIEKFGNLASAGSMFAFNLHNDLEKGDKGIICSFGAGYSVCSIIVEKQ
;
A
#
# COMPACT_ATOMS: atom_id res chain seq x y z
N ASP A 1 -14.61 14.15 -3.62
CA ASP A 1 -16.02 14.18 -3.16
C ASP A 1 -16.17 13.55 -1.77
N GLN A 2 -15.69 12.31 -1.50
CA GLN A 2 -15.82 11.66 -0.18
C GLN A 2 -15.07 12.39 0.93
N ALA A 3 -13.92 12.98 0.63
CA ALA A 3 -13.11 13.72 1.58
C ALA A 3 -13.58 15.15 1.82
N ASN A 4 -14.53 15.64 1.02
CA ASN A 4 -15.02 17.03 1.03
C ASN A 4 -13.88 18.07 0.93
N VAL A 5 -12.93 17.82 0.01
CA VAL A 5 -11.72 18.60 -0.25
C VAL A 5 -11.70 18.96 -1.73
N GLY A 6 -11.49 20.24 -2.04
CA GLY A 6 -11.29 20.74 -3.41
C GLY A 6 -9.81 20.85 -3.79
N PRO A 7 -9.50 21.09 -5.08
CA PRO A 7 -8.13 21.28 -5.53
C PRO A 7 -7.37 22.39 -4.79
N ASP A 8 -8.04 23.48 -4.48
CA ASP A 8 -7.46 24.65 -3.78
C ASP A 8 -7.08 24.34 -2.31
N ASP A 9 -7.58 23.24 -1.75
CA ASP A 9 -7.27 22.81 -0.39
C ASP A 9 -6.02 21.90 -0.32
N ILE A 10 -5.47 21.47 -1.45
CA ILE A 10 -4.40 20.47 -1.56
C ILE A 10 -3.07 21.17 -1.81
N ASP A 11 -2.10 20.95 -0.91
CA ASP A 11 -0.77 21.52 -0.96
C ASP A 11 0.25 20.62 -1.65
N GLY A 12 -0.04 19.32 -1.76
CA GLY A 12 0.88 18.37 -2.37
C GLY A 12 0.18 17.13 -2.94
N VAL A 13 0.80 16.53 -3.97
CA VAL A 13 0.37 15.28 -4.60
C VAL A 13 1.51 14.28 -4.55
N ILE A 14 1.31 13.12 -3.91
CA ILE A 14 2.27 12.03 -3.87
C ILE A 14 1.65 10.82 -4.57
N LEU A 15 2.30 10.36 -5.64
CA LEU A 15 1.88 9.16 -6.34
C LEU A 15 2.78 8.00 -5.95
N GLY A 16 2.20 6.99 -5.27
CA GLY A 16 2.89 5.75 -4.94
C GLY A 16 2.48 4.62 -5.87
N THR A 17 3.42 3.98 -6.54
CA THR A 17 3.11 2.88 -7.47
C THR A 17 4.21 1.83 -7.47
N SER A 18 3.89 0.63 -7.91
CA SER A 18 4.88 -0.44 -8.16
C SER A 18 5.62 -0.23 -9.48
N HIS A 19 4.97 0.39 -10.47
CA HIS A 19 5.51 0.62 -11.82
C HIS A 19 5.14 2.03 -12.29
N ALA A 20 6.12 2.90 -12.43
CA ALA A 20 5.90 4.20 -13.03
C ALA A 20 5.67 4.08 -14.55
N ALA A 21 4.72 4.86 -15.07
CA ALA A 21 4.44 4.89 -16.51
C ALA A 21 5.65 5.42 -17.33
N ARG A 22 6.49 6.24 -16.70
CA ARG A 22 7.70 6.83 -17.25
C ARG A 22 8.62 7.35 -16.14
N ASN A 23 9.88 7.62 -16.46
CA ASN A 23 10.83 8.13 -15.48
C ASN A 23 10.63 9.63 -15.18
N TYR A 24 10.28 10.43 -16.20
CA TYR A 24 10.02 11.87 -16.08
C TYR A 24 9.24 12.38 -17.31
N PRO A 25 8.44 13.46 -17.19
CA PRO A 25 8.00 14.06 -15.93
C PRO A 25 7.21 13.04 -15.09
N SER A 26 7.14 13.25 -13.76
CA SER A 26 6.36 12.36 -12.89
C SER A 26 4.87 12.42 -13.25
N VAL A 27 4.17 11.30 -13.06
CA VAL A 27 2.72 11.23 -13.31
C VAL A 27 1.95 12.07 -12.28
N ALA A 28 2.48 12.21 -11.07
CA ALA A 28 1.90 13.09 -10.04
C ALA A 28 1.81 14.55 -10.52
N ILE A 29 2.84 15.06 -11.23
CA ILE A 29 2.83 16.44 -11.78
C ILE A 29 1.77 16.59 -12.87
N GLU A 30 1.58 15.57 -13.70
CA GLU A 30 0.52 15.57 -14.71
C GLU A 30 -0.87 15.61 -14.06
N ILE A 31 -1.11 14.78 -13.05
CA ILE A 31 -2.37 14.75 -12.31
C ILE A 31 -2.59 16.08 -11.57
N GLN A 32 -1.54 16.65 -10.97
CA GLN A 32 -1.57 17.95 -10.33
C GLN A 32 -2.05 19.04 -11.30
N ASN A 33 -1.50 19.05 -12.51
CA ASN A 33 -1.88 19.99 -13.56
C ASN A 33 -3.34 19.80 -14.01
N GLU A 34 -3.76 18.57 -14.26
CA GLU A 34 -5.14 18.24 -14.68
C GLU A 34 -6.18 18.62 -13.62
N LEU A 35 -5.84 18.50 -12.34
CA LEU A 35 -6.70 18.88 -11.23
C LEU A 35 -6.62 20.38 -10.88
N GLY A 36 -5.67 21.13 -11.44
CA GLY A 36 -5.44 22.53 -11.11
C GLY A 36 -4.86 22.78 -9.72
N ILE A 37 -4.27 21.74 -9.10
CA ILE A 37 -3.69 21.84 -7.76
C ILE A 37 -2.39 22.64 -7.79
N GLN A 38 -2.22 23.55 -6.84
CA GLN A 38 -0.98 24.28 -6.63
C GLN A 38 -0.11 23.56 -5.57
N GLY A 39 1.21 23.83 -5.57
CA GLY A 39 2.12 23.22 -4.63
C GLY A 39 3.09 22.22 -5.29
N TYR A 40 3.42 21.14 -4.62
CA TYR A 40 4.40 20.16 -5.10
C TYR A 40 3.77 18.82 -5.51
N ALA A 41 4.45 18.10 -6.41
CA ALA A 41 4.05 16.76 -6.79
C ALA A 41 5.25 15.89 -7.16
N TYR A 42 5.23 14.60 -6.80
CA TYR A 42 6.25 13.62 -7.17
C TYR A 42 5.74 12.19 -7.13
N ASP A 43 6.44 11.31 -7.87
CA ASP A 43 6.21 9.86 -7.82
C ASP A 43 7.20 9.18 -6.88
N MET A 44 6.78 8.08 -6.24
CA MET A 44 7.65 7.22 -5.46
C MET A 44 7.36 5.74 -5.73
N LEU A 45 8.42 4.93 -5.70
CA LEU A 45 8.37 3.50 -5.95
C LEU A 45 8.95 2.73 -4.76
N VAL A 46 8.10 1.99 -4.06
CA VAL A 46 8.47 1.06 -2.98
C VAL A 46 7.74 -0.28 -3.17
N GLY A 47 7.57 -0.69 -4.43
CA GLY A 47 6.82 -1.91 -4.76
C GLY A 47 5.43 -1.91 -4.14
N CYS A 48 4.99 -3.06 -3.62
CA CYS A 48 3.65 -3.21 -3.02
C CYS A 48 3.43 -2.38 -1.73
N SER A 49 4.47 -1.73 -1.18
CA SER A 49 4.35 -0.87 0.01
C SER A 49 4.21 0.61 -0.34
N SER A 50 4.22 0.98 -1.61
CA SER A 50 4.21 2.39 -2.04
C SER A 50 3.09 3.21 -1.44
N THR A 51 1.88 2.66 -1.29
CA THR A 51 0.74 3.36 -0.67
C THR A 51 1.03 3.80 0.76
N THR A 52 1.42 2.87 1.62
CA THR A 52 1.63 3.18 3.05
C THR A 52 2.87 4.02 3.28
N PHE A 53 3.90 3.87 2.44
CA PHE A 53 5.06 4.76 2.44
C PHE A 53 4.69 6.17 1.98
N ALA A 54 3.83 6.32 0.96
CA ALA A 54 3.33 7.62 0.51
C ALA A 54 2.46 8.31 1.58
N ILE A 55 1.61 7.55 2.29
CA ILE A 55 0.84 8.06 3.43
C ILE A 55 1.78 8.51 4.55
N ASN A 56 2.85 7.74 4.83
CA ASN A 56 3.86 8.16 5.81
C ASN A 56 4.56 9.47 5.42
N ASN A 57 4.90 9.65 4.13
CA ASN A 57 5.51 10.89 3.65
C ASN A 57 4.52 12.06 3.77
N ALA A 58 3.29 11.89 3.30
CA ALA A 58 2.23 12.89 3.44
C ALA A 58 2.02 13.32 4.90
N TYR A 59 1.98 12.35 5.83
CA TYR A 59 1.92 12.65 7.26
C TYR A 59 3.14 13.45 7.74
N SER A 60 4.34 13.11 7.28
CA SER A 60 5.57 13.79 7.67
C SER A 60 5.62 15.22 7.13
N ASP A 61 5.17 15.45 5.89
CA ASP A 61 5.05 16.78 5.30
C ASP A 61 4.07 17.66 6.10
N ILE A 62 2.95 17.09 6.53
CA ILE A 62 1.97 17.80 7.36
C ILE A 62 2.52 18.05 8.76
N ALA A 63 3.16 17.07 9.38
CA ALA A 63 3.72 17.19 10.72
C ALA A 63 4.88 18.20 10.79
N SER A 64 5.63 18.38 9.70
CA SER A 64 6.71 19.37 9.59
C SER A 64 6.20 20.79 9.26
N GLY A 65 4.92 20.93 8.90
CA GLY A 65 4.34 22.20 8.48
C GLY A 65 4.59 22.55 7.00
N LEU A 66 5.12 21.61 6.20
CA LEU A 66 5.32 21.82 4.77
C LEU A 66 3.97 21.87 4.02
N ALA A 67 2.98 21.10 4.49
CA ALA A 67 1.65 21.01 3.92
C ALA A 67 0.59 20.95 5.01
N ASN A 68 -0.65 21.27 4.68
CA ASN A 68 -1.83 21.02 5.52
C ASN A 68 -2.66 19.85 5.00
N THR A 69 -2.65 19.65 3.68
CA THR A 69 -3.41 18.61 3.01
C THR A 69 -2.61 18.06 1.84
N VAL A 70 -2.45 16.73 1.80
CA VAL A 70 -1.75 16.02 0.74
C VAL A 70 -2.67 14.96 0.12
N LEU A 71 -2.73 14.94 -1.19
CA LEU A 71 -3.40 13.90 -1.96
C LEU A 71 -2.40 12.78 -2.27
N VAL A 72 -2.66 11.59 -1.76
CA VAL A 72 -1.91 10.37 -2.07
C VAL A 72 -2.68 9.57 -3.11
N ILE A 73 -2.06 9.24 -4.23
CA ILE A 73 -2.66 8.51 -5.34
C ILE A 73 -1.86 7.24 -5.59
N ASN A 74 -2.55 6.11 -5.73
CA ASN A 74 -1.92 4.82 -5.98
C ASN A 74 -2.55 4.16 -7.21
N PRO A 75 -2.13 4.54 -8.41
CA PRO A 75 -2.50 3.87 -9.64
C PRO A 75 -1.62 2.64 -9.81
N GLU A 76 -2.23 1.48 -10.02
CA GLU A 76 -1.53 0.24 -10.29
C GLU A 76 -2.06 -0.36 -11.59
N ILE A 77 -1.16 -0.47 -12.55
CA ILE A 77 -1.35 -1.17 -13.80
C ILE A 77 -0.29 -2.28 -13.84
N SER A 78 -0.57 -3.39 -13.16
CA SER A 78 0.36 -4.50 -12.96
C SER A 78 0.29 -5.54 -14.07
N THR A 79 -0.86 -5.67 -14.73
CA THR A 79 -1.11 -6.73 -15.72
C THR A 79 -0.14 -6.73 -16.91
N PRO A 80 0.37 -5.58 -17.44
CA PRO A 80 1.35 -5.59 -18.52
C PRO A 80 2.72 -6.15 -18.14
N PHE A 81 3.04 -6.22 -16.85
CA PHE A 81 4.34 -6.69 -16.34
C PHE A 81 4.32 -8.16 -15.91
N VAL A 82 3.22 -8.86 -16.13
CA VAL A 82 3.04 -10.27 -15.78
C VAL A 82 3.44 -11.16 -16.94
N ASN A 83 4.24 -12.19 -16.65
CA ASN A 83 4.52 -13.24 -17.63
C ASN A 83 3.33 -14.23 -17.69
N TYR A 84 2.48 -14.07 -18.69
CA TYR A 84 1.29 -14.91 -18.89
C TYR A 84 1.58 -16.37 -19.24
N ALA A 85 2.81 -16.70 -19.64
CA ALA A 85 3.25 -18.08 -19.85
C ALA A 85 3.56 -18.81 -18.53
N LYS A 86 3.76 -18.08 -17.43
CA LYS A 86 4.03 -18.65 -16.09
C LYS A 86 2.74 -18.85 -15.31
N ARG A 87 2.37 -20.11 -15.13
CA ARG A 87 1.12 -20.51 -14.50
C ARG A 87 0.99 -20.09 -13.02
N ASP A 88 2.08 -19.89 -12.33
CA ASP A 88 2.12 -19.54 -10.90
C ASP A 88 1.90 -18.06 -10.61
N ILE A 89 1.94 -17.19 -11.65
CA ILE A 89 1.81 -15.73 -11.48
C ILE A 89 0.78 -15.07 -12.41
N HIS A 90 0.40 -15.70 -13.54
CA HIS A 90 -0.40 -15.04 -14.58
C HIS A 90 -1.81 -14.62 -14.16
N PHE A 91 -2.38 -15.20 -13.10
CA PHE A 91 -3.75 -14.97 -12.64
C PHE A 91 -3.85 -14.16 -11.34
N ILE A 92 -2.71 -13.74 -10.77
CA ILE A 92 -2.69 -13.14 -9.41
C ILE A 92 -3.10 -11.67 -9.46
N PHE A 93 -2.60 -10.92 -10.45
CA PHE A 93 -2.72 -9.47 -10.47
C PHE A 93 -4.03 -8.97 -11.08
N GLY A 94 -4.48 -7.83 -10.54
CA GLY A 94 -5.46 -6.95 -11.15
C GLY A 94 -4.92 -5.54 -11.27
N ASP A 95 -5.64 -4.67 -11.97
CA ASP A 95 -5.34 -3.26 -12.12
C ASP A 95 -6.36 -2.43 -11.34
N GLY A 96 -5.92 -1.33 -10.74
CA GLY A 96 -6.80 -0.48 -9.95
C GLY A 96 -6.11 0.79 -9.46
N CYS A 97 -6.91 1.70 -8.95
CA CYS A 97 -6.41 2.95 -8.40
C CYS A 97 -7.18 3.33 -7.12
N VAL A 98 -6.47 3.85 -6.14
CA VAL A 98 -7.07 4.49 -4.97
C VAL A 98 -6.49 5.89 -4.80
N ALA A 99 -7.29 6.80 -4.24
CA ALA A 99 -6.89 8.13 -3.84
C ALA A 99 -7.23 8.35 -2.37
N THR A 100 -6.29 8.88 -1.61
CA THR A 100 -6.42 9.09 -0.17
C THR A 100 -6.03 10.53 0.16
N VAL A 101 -6.86 11.23 0.92
CA VAL A 101 -6.52 12.56 1.42
C VAL A 101 -5.99 12.43 2.85
N ILE A 102 -4.79 12.94 3.08
CA ILE A 102 -4.18 13.08 4.40
C ILE A 102 -4.20 14.58 4.75
N SER A 103 -4.79 14.91 5.90
CA SER A 103 -4.96 16.33 6.27
C SER A 103 -4.97 16.52 7.78
N ASN A 104 -4.53 17.69 8.23
CA ASN A 104 -4.74 18.15 9.61
C ASN A 104 -6.11 18.83 9.79
N ASN A 105 -6.88 19.02 8.72
CA ASN A 105 -8.19 19.66 8.73
C ASN A 105 -9.32 18.63 8.86
N LYS A 106 -10.28 18.90 9.75
CA LYS A 106 -11.48 18.06 9.94
C LYS A 106 -12.59 18.50 8.98
N LYS A 107 -12.60 17.97 7.75
CA LYS A 107 -13.62 18.34 6.73
C LYS A 107 -14.64 17.25 6.40
N SER A 108 -14.39 15.99 6.78
CA SER A 108 -15.26 14.86 6.47
C SER A 108 -15.83 14.24 7.74
N ASN A 109 -17.02 13.62 7.64
CA ASN A 109 -17.63 12.82 8.69
C ASN A 109 -17.08 11.38 8.75
N ASN A 110 -16.36 10.95 7.73
CA ASN A 110 -15.74 9.61 7.67
C ASN A 110 -14.20 9.75 7.78
N GLN A 111 -13.74 10.09 8.97
CA GLN A 111 -12.31 10.34 9.24
C GLN A 111 -11.71 9.27 10.12
N TYR A 112 -10.42 9.04 9.86
CA TYR A 112 -9.57 8.20 10.69
C TYR A 112 -8.34 9.00 11.12
N LYS A 113 -8.07 9.02 12.41
CA LYS A 113 -6.84 9.61 12.95
C LYS A 113 -5.72 8.59 12.84
N ILE A 114 -4.60 8.99 12.25
CA ILE A 114 -3.36 8.21 12.31
C ILE A 114 -2.79 8.35 13.71
N LEU A 115 -2.72 7.24 14.45
CA LEU A 115 -2.16 7.21 15.81
C LEU A 115 -0.65 7.03 15.77
N ASP A 116 -0.17 6.08 14.97
CA ASP A 116 1.27 5.81 14.80
C ASP A 116 1.58 5.12 13.48
N ARG A 117 2.85 5.14 13.09
CA ARG A 117 3.37 4.56 11.86
C ARG A 117 4.72 3.89 12.13
N LYS A 118 4.93 2.71 11.58
CA LYS A 118 6.18 1.96 11.71
C LYS A 118 6.60 1.41 10.35
N LEU A 119 7.87 1.56 10.00
CA LEU A 119 8.41 1.14 8.71
C LEU A 119 9.67 0.31 8.90
N ILE A 120 9.87 -0.66 8.00
CA ILE A 120 11.11 -1.44 7.91
C ILE A 120 11.37 -1.85 6.47
N THR A 121 12.65 -1.95 6.11
CA THR A 121 13.08 -2.54 4.84
C THR A 121 14.20 -3.55 5.08
N LYS A 122 14.22 -4.62 4.29
CA LYS A 122 15.24 -5.66 4.32
C LYS A 122 15.48 -6.16 2.90
N PHE A 123 16.72 -6.11 2.41
CA PHE A 123 17.02 -6.53 1.06
C PHE A 123 16.73 -8.01 0.80
N SER A 124 16.02 -8.29 -0.30
CA SER A 124 15.75 -9.61 -0.84
C SER A 124 15.48 -9.56 -2.34
N ASN A 125 16.02 -10.50 -3.08
CA ASN A 125 15.74 -10.70 -4.51
C ASN A 125 14.57 -11.67 -4.78
N ASN A 126 13.86 -12.12 -3.76
CA ASN A 126 12.76 -13.08 -3.93
C ASN A 126 11.52 -12.49 -4.63
N ILE A 127 11.42 -11.16 -4.68
CA ILE A 127 10.41 -10.44 -5.48
C ILE A 127 11.13 -9.30 -6.19
N ARG A 128 10.98 -9.21 -7.52
CA ARG A 128 11.57 -8.14 -8.30
C ARG A 128 10.83 -7.92 -9.63
N SER A 129 11.02 -6.74 -10.19
CA SER A 129 10.70 -6.40 -11.57
C SER A 129 11.87 -5.57 -12.09
N ASP A 130 12.51 -6.05 -13.15
CA ASP A 130 13.73 -5.45 -13.72
C ASP A 130 13.41 -4.52 -14.90
N TRP A 131 12.12 -4.23 -15.12
CA TRP A 131 11.66 -3.32 -16.17
C TRP A 131 11.94 -1.86 -15.79
N SER A 132 13.17 -1.42 -15.97
CA SER A 132 13.61 -0.05 -15.71
C SER A 132 15.00 0.18 -16.31
N TYR A 133 15.98 0.53 -15.50
CA TYR A 133 17.35 0.81 -15.88
C TYR A 133 18.01 -0.31 -16.70
N LEU A 134 17.64 -1.57 -16.47
CA LEU A 134 18.18 -2.71 -17.20
C LEU A 134 17.63 -2.83 -18.64
N VAL A 135 16.56 -2.12 -18.98
CA VAL A 135 16.05 -1.97 -20.35
C VAL A 135 16.83 -0.83 -21.02
N ARG A 136 17.89 -1.18 -21.75
CA ARG A 136 18.72 -0.21 -22.45
C ARG A 136 18.52 -0.33 -23.96
N ALA A 137 18.66 0.78 -24.67
CA ALA A 137 18.58 0.82 -26.13
C ALA A 137 19.62 -0.07 -26.84
N ALA A 138 20.71 -0.42 -26.17
CA ALA A 138 21.82 -1.23 -26.71
C ALA A 138 21.93 -2.63 -26.06
N SER A 139 20.89 -3.13 -25.39
CA SER A 139 20.94 -4.42 -24.69
C SER A 139 20.26 -5.50 -25.52
N ASP A 140 21.03 -6.36 -26.14
CA ASP A 140 20.55 -7.55 -26.86
C ASP A 140 20.56 -8.81 -25.97
N GLU A 141 21.01 -8.71 -24.70
CA GLU A 141 21.35 -9.88 -23.88
C GLU A 141 20.20 -10.36 -22.97
N LYS A 142 19.14 -9.57 -22.78
CA LYS A 142 18.01 -9.96 -21.93
C LYS A 142 16.74 -10.10 -22.75
N SER A 143 16.06 -11.22 -22.58
CA SER A 143 14.71 -11.37 -23.12
C SER A 143 13.72 -10.48 -22.34
N ILE A 144 12.61 -10.09 -22.98
CA ILE A 144 11.53 -9.36 -22.30
C ILE A 144 11.04 -10.15 -21.07
N GLU A 145 11.06 -11.48 -21.14
CA GLU A 145 10.62 -12.35 -20.03
C GLU A 145 11.48 -12.19 -18.76
N ASP A 146 12.76 -11.87 -18.91
CA ASP A 146 13.69 -11.65 -17.78
C ASP A 146 13.43 -10.32 -17.07
N LEU A 147 12.71 -9.41 -17.69
CA LEU A 147 12.40 -8.07 -17.17
C LEU A 147 11.04 -8.00 -16.49
N LEU A 148 10.18 -9.00 -16.73
CA LEU A 148 8.85 -9.07 -16.14
C LEU A 148 8.91 -9.39 -14.66
N PHE A 149 7.77 -9.26 -14.00
CA PHE A 149 7.62 -9.59 -12.58
C PHE A 149 8.09 -11.03 -12.29
N TYR A 150 8.94 -11.15 -11.28
CA TYR A 150 9.45 -12.40 -10.76
C TYR A 150 9.21 -12.52 -9.27
N GLN A 151 8.80 -13.72 -8.82
CA GLN A 151 8.78 -14.06 -7.40
C GLN A 151 9.13 -15.52 -7.16
N ASN A 152 9.84 -15.76 -6.04
CA ASN A 152 9.95 -17.07 -5.42
C ASN A 152 8.87 -17.20 -4.35
N GLY A 153 7.65 -17.60 -4.74
CA GLY A 153 6.48 -17.56 -3.89
C GLY A 153 6.63 -18.36 -2.59
N ASN A 154 7.30 -19.51 -2.62
CA ASN A 154 7.53 -20.33 -1.42
C ASN A 154 8.44 -19.63 -0.40
N SER A 155 9.55 -19.04 -0.86
CA SER A 155 10.46 -18.28 0.01
C SER A 155 9.78 -17.04 0.56
N VAL A 156 9.08 -16.29 -0.30
CA VAL A 156 8.32 -15.10 0.10
C VAL A 156 7.31 -15.44 1.19
N PHE A 157 6.51 -16.49 1.01
CA PHE A 157 5.52 -16.91 2.01
C PHE A 157 6.15 -17.21 3.36
N LYS A 158 7.26 -17.99 3.37
CA LYS A 158 7.96 -18.41 4.59
C LYS A 158 8.66 -17.27 5.33
N GLU A 159 9.13 -16.26 4.59
CA GLU A 159 9.90 -15.15 5.17
C GLU A 159 8.98 -13.98 5.54
N VAL A 160 8.05 -13.62 4.67
CA VAL A 160 7.22 -12.40 4.83
C VAL A 160 6.13 -12.58 5.88
N CYS A 161 5.43 -13.73 5.90
CA CYS A 161 4.32 -13.90 6.85
C CYS A 161 4.74 -13.76 8.32
N PRO A 162 5.81 -14.46 8.81
CA PRO A 162 6.24 -14.29 10.19
C PRO A 162 6.80 -12.88 10.45
N MET A 163 7.57 -12.33 9.50
CA MET A 163 8.14 -10.97 9.61
C MET A 163 7.06 -9.90 9.77
N VAL A 164 6.01 -9.93 8.95
CA VAL A 164 4.93 -8.95 9.01
C VAL A 164 4.09 -9.13 10.28
N ALA A 165 3.80 -10.37 10.67
CA ALA A 165 3.05 -10.64 11.89
C ALA A 165 3.80 -10.12 13.14
N GLU A 166 5.09 -10.41 13.26
CA GLU A 166 5.95 -9.90 14.35
C GLU A 166 6.04 -8.37 14.32
N PHE A 167 6.15 -7.79 13.12
CA PHE A 167 6.21 -6.34 12.93
C PHE A 167 4.94 -5.65 13.43
N ILE A 168 3.75 -6.14 13.04
CA ILE A 168 2.46 -5.61 13.50
C ILE A 168 2.32 -5.80 15.01
N THR A 169 2.62 -7.01 15.55
CA THR A 169 2.53 -7.28 16.99
C THR A 169 3.42 -6.34 17.79
N THR A 170 4.65 -6.12 17.32
CA THR A 170 5.57 -5.16 17.97
C THR A 170 5.04 -3.72 17.88
N HIS A 171 4.50 -3.32 16.72
CA HIS A 171 3.93 -1.99 16.55
C HIS A 171 2.75 -1.73 17.49
N LEU A 172 1.85 -2.70 17.64
CA LEU A 172 0.74 -2.63 18.60
C LEU A 172 1.27 -2.53 20.05
N LYS A 173 2.24 -3.37 20.42
CA LYS A 173 2.85 -3.37 21.75
C LYS A 173 3.52 -2.03 22.07
N ASP A 174 4.26 -1.44 21.14
CA ASP A 174 4.93 -0.14 21.32
C ASP A 174 3.92 0.98 21.60
N ASN A 175 2.67 0.81 21.14
CA ASN A 175 1.55 1.74 21.35
C ASN A 175 0.61 1.34 22.48
N ASN A 176 0.93 0.31 23.27
CA ASN A 176 0.08 -0.22 24.36
C ASN A 176 -1.32 -0.64 23.89
N ILE A 177 -1.43 -1.18 22.67
CA ILE A 177 -2.68 -1.69 22.08
C ILE A 177 -2.63 -3.21 22.09
N SER A 178 -3.65 -3.87 22.65
CA SER A 178 -3.80 -5.32 22.54
C SER A 178 -4.24 -5.70 21.12
N PRO A 179 -3.78 -6.83 20.54
CA PRO A 179 -4.36 -7.34 19.31
C PRO A 179 -5.89 -7.52 19.35
N SER A 180 -6.46 -7.79 20.52
CA SER A 180 -7.91 -7.88 20.73
C SER A 180 -8.66 -6.54 20.62
N ASP A 181 -7.95 -5.41 20.71
CA ASP A 181 -8.51 -4.06 20.58
C ASP A 181 -8.52 -3.56 19.14
N VAL A 182 -8.02 -4.38 18.19
CA VAL A 182 -8.01 -4.06 16.77
C VAL A 182 -9.27 -4.62 16.13
N SER A 183 -10.12 -3.74 15.65
CA SER A 183 -11.40 -4.09 15.02
C SER A 183 -11.27 -4.47 13.55
N LYS A 184 -10.17 -4.09 12.87
CA LYS A 184 -9.95 -4.43 11.47
C LYS A 184 -8.49 -4.37 11.03
N PHE A 185 -8.09 -5.33 10.17
CA PHE A 185 -6.78 -5.38 9.52
C PHE A 185 -6.94 -5.24 8.00
N TRP A 186 -6.60 -4.10 7.45
CA TRP A 186 -6.55 -3.85 6.01
C TRP A 186 -5.13 -4.09 5.51
N LEU A 187 -4.85 -5.34 5.16
CA LEU A 187 -3.52 -5.75 4.72
C LEU A 187 -3.37 -5.71 3.20
N HIS A 188 -2.13 -5.63 2.75
CA HIS A 188 -1.80 -5.86 1.35
C HIS A 188 -2.38 -7.19 0.85
N GLN A 189 -3.02 -7.15 -0.29
CA GLN A 189 -3.75 -8.26 -0.89
C GLN A 189 -2.85 -9.14 -1.79
N ALA A 190 -1.77 -9.72 -1.22
CA ALA A 190 -0.86 -10.59 -1.95
C ALA A 190 -1.50 -11.94 -2.32
N ASN A 191 -2.08 -12.61 -1.35
CA ASN A 191 -3.02 -13.73 -1.48
C ASN A 191 -3.76 -13.94 -0.15
N SER A 192 -4.93 -14.58 -0.21
CA SER A 192 -5.79 -14.78 0.96
C SER A 192 -5.13 -15.58 2.08
N ARG A 193 -4.31 -16.59 1.74
CA ARG A 193 -3.61 -17.42 2.75
C ARG A 193 -2.58 -16.60 3.55
N MET A 194 -1.86 -15.68 2.88
CA MET A 194 -0.91 -14.77 3.56
C MET A 194 -1.65 -13.85 4.52
N VAL A 195 -2.73 -13.21 4.08
CA VAL A 195 -3.53 -12.31 4.91
C VAL A 195 -4.02 -13.05 6.16
N ASN A 196 -4.69 -14.19 5.99
CA ASN A 196 -5.22 -14.98 7.09
C ASN A 196 -4.12 -15.44 8.06
N LEU A 197 -2.99 -15.95 7.55
CA LEU A 197 -1.89 -16.40 8.39
C LEU A 197 -1.24 -15.27 9.19
N ILE A 198 -1.09 -14.09 8.60
CA ILE A 198 -0.54 -12.92 9.30
C ILE A 198 -1.46 -12.52 10.44
N VAL A 199 -2.76 -12.37 10.16
CA VAL A 199 -3.74 -11.97 11.18
C VAL A 199 -3.86 -13.02 12.28
N SER A 200 -3.98 -14.30 11.93
CA SER A 200 -3.96 -15.42 12.90
C SER A 200 -2.77 -15.36 13.85
N LYS A 201 -1.55 -15.12 13.33
CA LYS A 201 -0.35 -14.96 14.15
C LYS A 201 -0.38 -13.72 15.05
N VAL A 202 -0.95 -12.61 14.59
CA VAL A 202 -1.07 -11.37 15.38
C VAL A 202 -2.05 -11.55 16.53
N ILE A 203 -3.23 -12.15 16.27
CA ILE A 203 -4.28 -12.34 17.27
C ILE A 203 -4.11 -13.60 18.12
N GLY A 204 -3.26 -14.56 17.67
CA GLY A 204 -2.94 -15.78 18.40
C GLY A 204 -3.94 -16.93 18.23
N THR A 205 -4.83 -16.87 17.25
CA THR A 205 -5.80 -17.93 16.93
C THR A 205 -6.11 -17.99 15.44
N ASP A 206 -6.39 -19.20 14.94
CA ASP A 206 -6.84 -19.42 13.55
C ASP A 206 -8.38 -19.28 13.42
N ASP A 207 -9.10 -19.29 14.54
CA ASP A 207 -10.55 -19.11 14.60
C ASP A 207 -10.88 -17.65 14.89
N PHE A 208 -11.16 -16.90 13.82
CA PHE A 208 -11.57 -15.49 13.88
C PHE A 208 -12.60 -15.15 12.80
N ASP A 209 -13.39 -14.14 13.04
CA ASP A 209 -14.34 -13.63 12.05
C ASP A 209 -13.58 -13.07 10.84
N THR A 210 -13.88 -13.59 9.65
CA THR A 210 -13.26 -13.15 8.40
C THR A 210 -13.46 -11.66 8.08
N SER A 211 -14.49 -11.04 8.68
CA SER A 211 -14.70 -9.59 8.58
C SER A 211 -13.57 -8.76 9.21
N LEU A 212 -12.81 -9.36 10.15
CA LEU A 212 -11.64 -8.74 10.78
C LEU A 212 -10.51 -8.48 9.77
N ALA A 213 -10.38 -9.34 8.76
CA ALA A 213 -9.36 -9.26 7.71
C ALA A 213 -9.98 -9.39 6.32
N PRO A 214 -10.60 -8.33 5.78
CA PRO A 214 -11.33 -8.39 4.51
C PRO A 214 -10.41 -8.77 3.34
N LEU A 215 -10.95 -9.57 2.41
CA LEU A 215 -10.24 -10.18 1.29
C LEU A 215 -10.78 -9.72 -0.08
N PRO A 216 -10.70 -8.43 -0.43
CA PRO A 216 -11.11 -7.97 -1.76
C PRO A 216 -10.32 -8.62 -2.91
N ILE A 217 -9.18 -9.24 -2.63
CA ILE A 217 -8.40 -10.00 -3.61
C ILE A 217 -9.22 -11.07 -4.34
N GLU A 218 -10.20 -11.67 -3.68
CA GLU A 218 -11.06 -12.71 -4.28
C GLU A 218 -11.87 -12.16 -5.47
N LYS A 219 -12.13 -10.87 -5.49
CA LYS A 219 -12.93 -10.21 -6.53
C LYS A 219 -12.08 -9.38 -7.49
N PHE A 220 -11.01 -8.76 -7.00
CA PHE A 220 -10.25 -7.76 -7.75
C PHE A 220 -8.80 -8.18 -8.08
N GLY A 221 -8.34 -9.33 -7.55
CA GLY A 221 -6.95 -9.74 -7.66
C GLY A 221 -6.02 -8.93 -6.76
N ASN A 222 -4.72 -9.17 -6.92
CA ASN A 222 -3.67 -8.42 -6.24
C ASN A 222 -3.47 -7.06 -6.95
N LEU A 223 -3.93 -5.99 -6.35
CA LEU A 223 -3.81 -4.61 -6.84
C LEU A 223 -2.47 -3.97 -6.41
N ALA A 224 -1.42 -4.75 -6.28
CA ALA A 224 -0.08 -4.31 -5.87
C ALA A 224 -0.14 -3.32 -4.68
N SER A 225 0.40 -2.11 -4.80
CA SER A 225 0.44 -1.17 -3.67
C SER A 225 -0.95 -0.64 -3.27
N ALA A 226 -1.91 -0.59 -4.17
CA ALA A 226 -3.26 -0.09 -3.89
C ALA A 226 -4.08 -1.02 -2.98
N GLY A 227 -3.70 -2.32 -2.88
CA GLY A 227 -4.52 -3.36 -2.28
C GLY A 227 -4.97 -3.12 -0.83
N SER A 228 -4.10 -2.60 0.05
CA SER A 228 -4.46 -2.33 1.44
C SER A 228 -5.46 -1.18 1.58
N MET A 229 -5.27 -0.09 0.83
CA MET A 229 -6.21 1.04 0.84
C MET A 229 -7.50 0.75 0.08
N PHE A 230 -7.45 -0.16 -0.90
CA PHE A 230 -8.64 -0.68 -1.55
C PHE A 230 -9.50 -1.49 -0.56
N ALA A 231 -8.85 -2.35 0.24
CA ALA A 231 -9.52 -3.06 1.33
C ALA A 231 -10.10 -2.09 2.36
N PHE A 232 -9.34 -1.06 2.75
CA PHE A 232 -9.81 0.00 3.63
C PHE A 232 -11.05 0.72 3.07
N ASN A 233 -11.01 1.15 1.80
CA ASN A 233 -12.13 1.89 1.20
C ASN A 233 -13.43 1.07 1.11
N LEU A 234 -13.32 -0.23 0.84
CA LEU A 234 -14.50 -1.12 0.74
C LEU A 234 -15.06 -1.54 2.11
N HIS A 235 -14.22 -1.54 3.16
CA HIS A 235 -14.55 -2.07 4.47
C HIS A 235 -14.15 -1.10 5.60
N ASN A 236 -14.50 0.18 5.46
CA ASN A 236 -14.23 1.23 6.45
C ASN A 236 -15.44 1.47 7.37
N ASP A 237 -16.05 0.41 7.81
CA ASP A 237 -17.30 0.32 8.57
C ASP A 237 -17.08 0.33 10.11
N LEU A 238 -15.98 0.87 10.58
CA LEU A 238 -15.68 0.97 12.00
C LEU A 238 -16.53 2.04 12.69
N GLU A 239 -16.80 1.81 13.96
CA GLU A 239 -17.48 2.78 14.82
C GLU A 239 -16.48 3.74 15.47
N LYS A 240 -16.98 4.86 15.98
CA LYS A 240 -16.13 5.87 16.61
C LYS A 240 -15.35 5.28 17.80
N GLY A 241 -14.03 5.49 17.77
CA GLY A 241 -13.09 4.98 18.77
C GLY A 241 -12.48 3.62 18.43
N ASP A 242 -13.04 2.91 17.44
CA ASP A 242 -12.47 1.66 16.96
C ASP A 242 -11.11 1.89 16.29
N LYS A 243 -10.22 0.91 16.49
CA LYS A 243 -8.88 0.93 15.91
C LYS A 243 -8.73 -0.09 14.79
N GLY A 244 -7.95 0.29 13.79
CA GLY A 244 -7.60 -0.59 12.69
C GLY A 244 -6.13 -0.49 12.30
N ILE A 245 -5.65 -1.52 11.60
CA ILE A 245 -4.31 -1.60 11.06
C ILE A 245 -4.37 -1.56 9.54
N ILE A 246 -3.71 -0.57 8.93
CA ILE A 246 -3.42 -0.56 7.50
C ILE A 246 -1.96 -0.99 7.35
N CYS A 247 -1.72 -2.13 6.69
CA CYS A 247 -0.35 -2.61 6.52
C CYS A 247 -0.11 -3.11 5.09
N SER A 248 0.89 -2.51 4.45
CA SER A 248 1.40 -2.97 3.16
C SER A 248 2.77 -3.60 3.33
N PHE A 249 3.04 -4.63 2.53
CA PHE A 249 4.30 -5.34 2.52
C PHE A 249 4.56 -5.91 1.12
N GLY A 250 5.82 -6.09 0.77
CA GLY A 250 6.17 -6.62 -0.56
C GLY A 250 7.64 -6.58 -0.87
N ALA A 251 7.92 -6.38 -2.15
CA ALA A 251 9.28 -6.35 -2.68
C ALA A 251 10.18 -5.44 -1.86
N GLY A 252 11.42 -5.85 -1.75
CA GLY A 252 12.42 -5.15 -0.99
C GLY A 252 13.20 -6.07 -0.06
N TYR A 253 12.74 -6.73 1.01
CA TYR A 253 11.35 -6.53 1.48
C TYR A 253 11.12 -5.14 2.08
N SER A 254 9.91 -4.64 1.92
CA SER A 254 9.45 -3.41 2.57
C SER A 254 8.15 -3.69 3.31
N VAL A 255 7.99 -3.10 4.50
CA VAL A 255 6.76 -3.18 5.31
C VAL A 255 6.49 -1.81 5.91
N CYS A 256 5.25 -1.39 5.85
CA CYS A 256 4.78 -0.23 6.61
C CYS A 256 3.43 -0.55 7.23
N SER A 257 3.32 -0.34 8.54
CA SER A 257 2.12 -0.49 9.34
C SER A 257 1.68 0.86 9.87
N ILE A 258 0.40 1.17 9.73
CA ILE A 258 -0.24 2.41 10.18
C ILE A 258 -1.37 2.03 11.12
N ILE A 259 -1.34 2.54 12.35
CA ILE A 259 -2.44 2.40 13.30
C ILE A 259 -3.37 3.57 13.11
N VAL A 260 -4.64 3.31 12.91
CA VAL A 260 -5.69 4.32 12.75
C VAL A 260 -6.81 4.13 13.76
N GLU A 261 -7.47 5.24 14.11
CA GLU A 261 -8.66 5.26 14.98
C GLU A 261 -9.78 6.04 14.30
N LYS A 262 -10.96 5.48 14.28
CA LYS A 262 -12.17 6.11 13.74
C LYS A 262 -12.59 7.30 14.60
N GLN A 263 -12.87 8.47 13.99
CA GLN A 263 -13.23 9.71 14.65
C GLN A 263 -14.75 9.96 14.72
#